data_5f7b1dcba533b5f475b44fccc458952e
#
_entry.id   5f7b1dcba533b5f475b44fccc458952e
#
_cell.length_a   1.000
_cell.length_b   1.000
_cell.length_c   1.000
_cell.angle_alpha   90.00
_cell.angle_beta   90.00
_cell.angle_gamma   90.00
#
_symmetry.space_group_name_H-M   'P 1'
#
loop_
_entity.id
_entity.type
_entity.pdbx_description
1 polymer ?
#
loop_
_entity_poly.entity_id
_entity_poly.type
_entity_poly.pdbx_seq_one_letter_code
_entity_poly.pdbx_strand_id
1 'polypeptide(L)'
;RVVMLTGDNEQTANAIGKQAGVDEVIAGVLPDGKEAVIRNLKKQGRVAMVGDGINDAPALTRADMGIAIGAGSDVAIDAADVVLMKSRLIDVPAAVRLSRATLTNIHENLFWAFFYNVIGIPLAAGLWYPLLGWKLNPMFGAAAMSLSSFCVVTNALRLNLCRVYDPKHDRKAKPDRKNKADKPNES
;
A
#
# COMPACT_ATOMS: atom_id res chain seq x y z
N ARG A 1 -5.73 7.79 9.25
CA ARG A 1 -5.26 9.01 9.92
C ARG A 1 -3.92 9.42 9.33
N VAL A 2 -3.78 10.68 8.95
CA VAL A 2 -2.54 11.25 8.40
C VAL A 2 -1.98 12.23 9.42
N VAL A 3 -0.74 12.01 9.85
CA VAL A 3 -0.04 12.83 10.81
C VAL A 3 1.14 13.49 10.11
N MET A 4 1.26 14.81 10.21
CA MET A 4 2.44 15.55 9.75
C MET A 4 3.41 15.70 10.91
N LEU A 5 4.63 15.20 10.74
CA LEU A 5 5.70 15.27 11.72
C LEU A 5 6.84 16.15 11.17
N THR A 6 7.11 17.27 11.83
CA THR A 6 8.10 18.24 11.34
C THR A 6 8.92 18.88 12.47
N GLY A 7 10.14 19.29 12.15
CA GLY A 7 10.98 20.11 13.02
C GLY A 7 10.69 21.61 12.97
N ASP A 8 9.81 22.04 12.07
CA ASP A 8 9.43 23.46 11.92
C ASP A 8 8.66 23.97 13.14
N ASN A 9 8.57 25.30 13.25
CA ASN A 9 7.78 25.93 14.28
C ASN A 9 6.29 25.63 14.11
N GLU A 10 5.55 25.72 15.22
CA GLU A 10 4.14 25.33 15.29
C GLU A 10 3.23 26.15 14.35
N GLN A 11 3.52 27.44 14.16
CA GLN A 11 2.74 28.29 13.27
C GLN A 11 2.85 27.86 11.81
N THR A 12 4.08 27.65 11.34
CA THR A 12 4.34 27.20 9.96
C THR A 12 3.79 25.81 9.73
N ALA A 13 4.05 24.89 10.66
CA ALA A 13 3.58 23.51 10.58
C ALA A 13 2.04 23.43 10.51
N ASN A 14 1.33 24.18 11.35
CA ASN A 14 -0.14 24.24 11.35
C ASN A 14 -0.70 24.84 10.05
N ALA A 15 -0.06 25.88 9.51
CA ALA A 15 -0.47 26.48 8.24
C ALA A 15 -0.35 25.48 7.08
N ILE A 16 0.80 24.78 6.98
CA ILE A 16 1.05 23.77 5.96
C ILE A 16 0.14 22.55 6.17
N GLY A 17 -0.03 22.10 7.41
CA GLY A 17 -0.91 20.97 7.73
C GLY A 17 -2.37 21.22 7.34
N LYS A 18 -2.88 22.44 7.54
CA LYS A 18 -4.21 22.84 7.07
C LYS A 18 -4.32 22.81 5.54
N GLN A 19 -3.31 23.31 4.84
CA GLN A 19 -3.29 23.29 3.37
C GLN A 19 -3.22 21.87 2.84
N ALA A 20 -2.38 21.01 3.45
CA ALA A 20 -2.22 19.61 3.09
C ALA A 20 -3.45 18.76 3.50
N GLY A 21 -4.30 19.23 4.40
CA GLY A 21 -5.49 18.51 4.87
C GLY A 21 -5.15 17.30 5.73
N VAL A 22 -4.05 17.36 6.49
CA VAL A 22 -3.67 16.30 7.43
C VAL A 22 -4.61 16.31 8.65
N ASP A 23 -4.72 15.15 9.31
CA ASP A 23 -5.61 15.01 10.46
C ASP A 23 -4.97 15.55 11.75
N GLU A 24 -3.63 15.56 11.84
CA GLU A 24 -2.87 16.01 13.00
C GLU A 24 -1.50 16.55 12.58
N VAL A 25 -1.00 17.53 13.34
CA VAL A 25 0.32 18.13 13.17
C VAL A 25 1.10 18.02 14.47
N ILE A 26 2.30 17.44 14.39
CA ILE A 26 3.27 17.38 15.50
C ILE A 26 4.50 18.17 15.05
N ALA A 27 4.62 19.39 15.59
CA ALA A 27 5.63 20.37 15.22
C ALA A 27 6.81 20.42 16.24
N GLY A 28 7.90 21.06 15.86
CA GLY A 28 9.04 21.31 16.75
C GLY A 28 9.79 20.05 17.19
N VAL A 29 9.67 18.97 16.44
CA VAL A 29 10.32 17.69 16.80
C VAL A 29 11.72 17.65 16.24
N LEU A 30 12.70 17.58 17.15
CA LEU A 30 14.11 17.40 16.79
C LEU A 30 14.31 16.02 16.10
N PRO A 31 15.37 15.86 15.30
CA PRO A 31 15.66 14.60 14.61
C PRO A 31 15.60 13.38 15.54
N ASP A 32 16.25 13.46 16.69
CA ASP A 32 16.31 12.39 17.69
C ASP A 32 14.94 12.12 18.36
N GLY A 33 14.04 13.10 18.35
CA GLY A 33 12.70 12.98 18.91
C GLY A 33 11.70 12.28 17.99
N LYS A 34 11.97 12.23 16.69
CA LYS A 34 11.03 11.63 15.71
C LYS A 34 10.76 10.15 15.99
N GLU A 35 11.79 9.40 16.37
CA GLU A 35 11.66 7.98 16.73
C GLU A 35 10.72 7.79 17.93
N ALA A 36 10.84 8.63 18.95
CA ALA A 36 9.97 8.56 20.14
C ALA A 36 8.50 8.87 19.82
N VAL A 37 8.23 9.79 18.89
CA VAL A 37 6.88 10.07 18.38
C VAL A 37 6.32 8.85 17.67
N ILE A 38 7.07 8.22 16.77
CA ILE A 38 6.65 7.00 16.07
C ILE A 38 6.33 5.89 17.08
N ARG A 39 7.18 5.69 18.09
CA ARG A 39 6.96 4.73 19.19
C ARG A 39 5.63 4.96 19.91
N ASN A 40 5.29 6.21 20.17
CA ASN A 40 4.02 6.55 20.82
C ASN A 40 2.82 6.34 19.89
N LEU A 41 2.92 6.70 18.61
CA LEU A 41 1.86 6.46 17.63
C LEU A 41 1.60 4.96 17.44
N LYS A 42 2.63 4.12 17.50
CA LYS A 42 2.49 2.65 17.41
C LYS A 42 1.63 2.05 18.53
N LYS A 43 1.53 2.70 19.69
CA LYS A 43 0.61 2.27 20.75
C LYS A 43 -0.87 2.42 20.37
N GLN A 44 -1.17 3.28 19.39
CA GLN A 44 -2.52 3.56 18.92
C GLN A 44 -2.90 2.72 17.67
N GLY A 45 -1.92 2.12 17.00
CA GLY A 45 -2.14 1.31 15.80
C GLY A 45 -0.87 1.16 14.97
N ARG A 46 -0.99 0.52 13.81
CA ARG A 46 0.12 0.36 12.87
C ARG A 46 0.47 1.70 12.24
N VAL A 47 1.76 1.97 12.13
CA VAL A 47 2.31 3.24 11.63
C VAL A 47 3.16 2.99 10.38
N ALA A 48 2.83 3.70 9.30
CA ALA A 48 3.72 3.86 8.17
C ALA A 48 4.38 5.25 8.27
N MET A 49 5.71 5.28 8.27
CA MET A 49 6.50 6.52 8.23
C MET A 49 6.95 6.78 6.81
N VAL A 50 6.79 8.03 6.38
CA VAL A 50 7.28 8.50 5.07
C VAL A 50 8.32 9.58 5.32
N GLY A 51 9.51 9.43 4.78
CA GLY A 51 10.62 10.38 4.94
C GLY A 51 11.54 10.37 3.73
N ASP A 52 12.38 11.38 3.61
CA ASP A 52 13.32 11.57 2.48
C ASP A 52 14.78 11.77 2.92
N GLY A 53 15.03 11.91 4.21
CA GLY A 53 16.32 12.32 4.73
C GLY A 53 17.01 11.34 5.68
N ILE A 54 18.32 11.56 5.87
CA ILE A 54 19.16 10.85 6.84
C ILE A 54 18.56 10.95 8.26
N ASN A 55 18.02 12.13 8.59
CA ASN A 55 17.43 12.42 9.89
C ASN A 55 16.15 11.61 10.18
N ASP A 56 15.55 11.02 9.16
CA ASP A 56 14.33 10.21 9.29
C ASP A 56 14.63 8.72 9.44
N ALA A 57 15.87 8.28 9.20
CA ALA A 57 16.25 6.87 9.23
C ALA A 57 15.86 6.14 10.54
N PRO A 58 16.10 6.70 11.74
CA PRO A 58 15.67 6.07 12.99
C PRO A 58 14.14 5.93 13.09
N ALA A 59 13.39 6.91 12.58
CA ALA A 59 11.94 6.91 12.57
C ALA A 59 11.37 5.91 11.52
N LEU A 60 12.00 5.83 10.33
CA LEU A 60 11.68 4.86 9.29
C LEU A 60 11.84 3.43 9.80
N THR A 61 13.00 3.12 10.39
CA THR A 61 13.26 1.78 10.96
C THR A 61 12.33 1.44 12.11
N ARG A 62 11.88 2.44 12.90
CA ARG A 62 11.00 2.23 14.04
C ARG A 62 9.55 1.99 13.66
N ALA A 63 9.10 2.49 12.54
CA ALA A 63 7.75 2.32 12.04
C ALA A 63 7.40 0.84 11.77
N ASP A 64 6.14 0.52 11.55
CA ASP A 64 5.73 -0.81 11.08
C ASP A 64 5.97 -0.95 9.57
N MET A 65 6.10 0.19 8.88
CA MET A 65 6.52 0.29 7.49
C MET A 65 7.24 1.62 7.28
N GLY A 66 8.50 1.58 6.90
CA GLY A 66 9.30 2.73 6.49
C GLY A 66 9.22 2.92 4.98
N ILE A 67 8.89 4.13 4.53
CA ILE A 67 8.80 4.48 3.11
C ILE A 67 9.73 5.66 2.84
N ALA A 68 10.81 5.43 2.10
CA ALA A 68 11.68 6.49 1.61
C ALA A 68 11.14 7.05 0.29
N ILE A 69 11.15 8.38 0.13
CA ILE A 69 10.73 9.06 -1.10
C ILE A 69 11.90 9.80 -1.75
N GLY A 70 11.94 9.74 -3.08
CA GLY A 70 12.99 10.37 -3.88
C GLY A 70 14.29 9.57 -3.91
N ALA A 71 15.31 10.13 -4.54
CA ALA A 71 16.67 9.63 -4.46
C ALA A 71 17.26 10.05 -3.09
N GLY A 72 16.63 9.57 -2.01
CA GLY A 72 17.04 9.85 -0.64
C GLY A 72 18.52 9.47 -0.42
N SER A 73 19.07 9.88 0.71
CA SER A 73 20.40 9.42 1.09
C SER A 73 20.42 7.89 1.17
N ASP A 74 21.56 7.29 0.86
CA ASP A 74 21.75 5.84 0.97
C ASP A 74 21.29 5.31 2.34
N VAL A 75 21.48 6.10 3.40
CA VAL A 75 21.05 5.78 4.77
C VAL A 75 19.52 5.70 4.90
N ALA A 76 18.77 6.58 4.24
CA ALA A 76 17.30 6.51 4.27
C ALA A 76 16.77 5.34 3.43
N ILE A 77 17.47 5.02 2.34
CA ILE A 77 17.15 3.85 1.49
C ILE A 77 17.36 2.56 2.28
N ASP A 78 18.49 2.43 2.99
CA ASP A 78 18.79 1.25 3.80
C ASP A 78 17.87 1.09 5.02
N ALA A 79 17.29 2.19 5.52
CA ALA A 79 16.39 2.19 6.67
C ALA A 79 14.93 1.93 6.30
N ALA A 80 14.55 1.96 5.01
CA ALA A 80 13.18 1.88 4.55
C ALA A 80 12.82 0.49 4.00
N ASP A 81 11.59 0.06 4.26
CA ASP A 81 11.03 -1.17 3.66
C ASP A 81 10.63 -0.97 2.19
N VAL A 82 10.27 0.27 1.83
CA VAL A 82 9.82 0.66 0.48
C VAL A 82 10.54 1.93 0.05
N VAL A 83 11.09 1.92 -1.15
CA VAL A 83 11.74 3.10 -1.74
C VAL A 83 10.95 3.56 -2.97
N LEU A 84 10.46 4.79 -2.93
CA LEU A 84 9.77 5.43 -4.04
C LEU A 84 10.75 6.34 -4.78
N MET A 85 11.06 5.99 -6.03
CA MET A 85 12.11 6.63 -6.83
C MET A 85 11.86 8.13 -7.12
N LYS A 86 10.62 8.59 -7.00
CA LYS A 86 10.24 9.98 -7.26
C LYS A 86 9.92 10.69 -5.95
N SER A 87 10.35 11.95 -5.82
CA SER A 87 10.05 12.81 -4.67
C SER A 87 8.61 13.36 -4.71
N ARG A 88 7.62 12.47 -4.80
CA ARG A 88 6.21 12.85 -4.87
C ARG A 88 5.39 12.07 -3.84
N LEU A 89 4.77 12.77 -2.92
CA LEU A 89 3.89 12.16 -1.91
C LEU A 89 2.71 11.38 -2.50
N ILE A 90 2.26 11.75 -3.71
CA ILE A 90 1.17 11.04 -4.41
C ILE A 90 1.54 9.58 -4.75
N ASP A 91 2.82 9.26 -4.80
CA ASP A 91 3.29 7.91 -5.08
C ASP A 91 3.10 6.96 -3.87
N VAL A 92 2.96 7.51 -2.65
CA VAL A 92 2.68 6.71 -1.43
C VAL A 92 1.30 6.03 -1.50
N PRO A 93 0.17 6.75 -1.71
CA PRO A 93 -1.11 6.09 -1.88
C PRO A 93 -1.16 5.20 -3.12
N ALA A 94 -0.41 5.53 -4.17
CA ALA A 94 -0.27 4.71 -5.36
C ALA A 94 0.39 3.35 -5.04
N ALA A 95 1.48 3.35 -4.26
CA ALA A 95 2.15 2.14 -3.80
C ALA A 95 1.23 1.27 -2.93
N VAL A 96 0.46 1.87 -2.02
CA VAL A 96 -0.52 1.15 -1.20
C VAL A 96 -1.61 0.50 -2.05
N ARG A 97 -2.11 1.19 -3.09
CA ARG A 97 -3.11 0.60 -4.01
C ARG A 97 -2.52 -0.56 -4.80
N LEU A 98 -1.31 -0.39 -5.32
CA LEU A 98 -0.62 -1.45 -6.05
C LEU A 98 -0.41 -2.68 -5.16
N SER A 99 0.05 -2.50 -3.93
CA SER A 99 0.23 -3.57 -2.94
C SER A 99 -1.09 -4.32 -2.67
N ARG A 100 -2.19 -3.60 -2.46
CA ARG A 100 -3.51 -4.22 -2.26
C ARG A 100 -3.98 -5.01 -3.49
N ALA A 101 -3.81 -4.44 -4.69
CA ALA A 101 -4.15 -5.13 -5.92
C ALA A 101 -3.32 -6.40 -6.12
N THR A 102 -2.02 -6.33 -5.79
CA THR A 102 -1.12 -7.49 -5.85
C THR A 102 -1.53 -8.57 -4.87
N LEU A 103 -1.85 -8.22 -3.61
CA LEU A 103 -2.33 -9.17 -2.61
C LEU A 103 -3.64 -9.85 -3.05
N THR A 104 -4.59 -9.09 -3.60
CA THR A 104 -5.83 -9.65 -4.14
C THR A 104 -5.53 -10.65 -5.26
N ASN A 105 -4.65 -10.28 -6.18
CA ASN A 105 -4.25 -11.16 -7.29
C ASN A 105 -3.57 -12.45 -6.78
N ILE A 106 -2.72 -12.36 -5.76
CA ILE A 106 -2.08 -13.52 -5.12
C ILE A 106 -3.14 -14.44 -4.49
N HIS A 107 -4.11 -13.88 -3.77
CA HIS A 107 -5.17 -14.68 -3.16
C HIS A 107 -6.06 -15.35 -4.21
N GLU A 108 -6.40 -14.66 -5.29
CA GLU A 108 -7.14 -15.25 -6.42
C GLU A 108 -6.36 -16.40 -7.05
N ASN A 109 -5.07 -16.21 -7.33
CA ASN A 109 -4.22 -17.25 -7.89
C ASN A 109 -4.10 -18.46 -6.98
N LEU A 110 -3.93 -18.23 -5.68
CA LEU A 110 -3.83 -19.29 -4.67
C LEU A 110 -5.13 -20.07 -4.56
N PHE A 111 -6.28 -19.36 -4.54
CA PHE A 111 -7.59 -19.99 -4.52
C PHE A 111 -7.78 -20.91 -5.74
N TRP A 112 -7.51 -20.43 -6.94
CA TRP A 112 -7.63 -21.24 -8.16
C TRP A 112 -6.67 -22.43 -8.16
N ALA A 113 -5.42 -22.25 -7.71
CA ALA A 113 -4.45 -23.33 -7.60
C ALA A 113 -4.95 -24.43 -6.67
N PHE A 114 -5.48 -24.09 -5.50
CA PHE A 114 -6.09 -25.07 -4.60
C PHE A 114 -7.33 -25.72 -5.17
N PHE A 115 -8.20 -24.95 -5.78
CA PHE A 115 -9.45 -25.44 -6.36
C PHE A 115 -9.19 -26.51 -7.42
N TYR A 116 -8.25 -26.26 -8.35
CA TYR A 116 -7.88 -27.24 -9.36
C TYR A 116 -7.29 -28.51 -8.74
N ASN A 117 -6.48 -28.39 -7.69
CA ASN A 117 -5.90 -29.55 -7.02
C ASN A 117 -6.93 -30.36 -6.24
N VAL A 118 -7.84 -29.69 -5.53
CA VAL A 118 -8.93 -30.37 -4.77
C VAL A 118 -9.85 -31.18 -5.68
N ILE A 119 -10.08 -30.72 -6.89
CA ILE A 119 -10.88 -31.47 -7.88
C ILE A 119 -10.00 -32.47 -8.64
N GLY A 120 -8.82 -32.05 -9.08
CA GLY A 120 -7.97 -32.83 -9.96
C GLY A 120 -7.35 -34.07 -9.29
N ILE A 121 -6.97 -33.98 -8.02
CA ILE A 121 -6.34 -35.11 -7.31
C ILE A 121 -7.32 -36.28 -7.12
N PRO A 122 -8.56 -36.10 -6.61
CA PRO A 122 -9.53 -37.18 -6.51
C PRO A 122 -9.92 -37.76 -7.87
N LEU A 123 -10.01 -36.89 -8.88
CA LEU A 123 -10.31 -37.31 -10.25
C LEU A 123 -9.18 -38.19 -10.82
N ALA A 124 -7.94 -37.77 -10.64
CA ALA A 124 -6.77 -38.52 -11.06
C ALA A 124 -6.60 -39.84 -10.29
N ALA A 125 -6.96 -39.87 -9.01
CA ALA A 125 -6.96 -41.07 -8.17
C ALA A 125 -8.08 -42.07 -8.55
N GLY A 126 -8.97 -41.71 -9.48
CA GLY A 126 -10.04 -42.59 -9.94
C GLY A 126 -11.20 -42.72 -8.98
N LEU A 127 -11.41 -41.78 -8.04
CA LEU A 127 -12.49 -41.78 -7.05
C LEU A 127 -13.89 -41.84 -7.72
N TRP A 128 -14.00 -41.30 -8.92
CA TRP A 128 -15.24 -41.27 -9.71
C TRP A 128 -15.40 -42.47 -10.64
N TYR A 129 -14.39 -43.36 -10.71
CA TYR A 129 -14.46 -44.54 -11.58
C TYR A 129 -15.61 -45.47 -11.23
N PRO A 130 -15.88 -45.83 -9.97
CA PRO A 130 -16.94 -46.73 -9.62
C PRO A 130 -18.38 -46.14 -9.86
N LEU A 131 -18.50 -44.82 -9.88
CA LEU A 131 -19.80 -44.16 -10.10
C LEU A 131 -20.05 -43.77 -11.54
N LEU A 132 -19.07 -43.38 -12.33
CA LEU A 132 -19.21 -42.80 -13.66
C LEU A 132 -18.44 -43.57 -14.75
N GLY A 133 -17.66 -44.59 -14.40
CA GLY A 133 -16.85 -45.33 -15.35
C GLY A 133 -15.72 -44.54 -16.03
N TRP A 134 -15.48 -43.31 -15.56
CA TRP A 134 -14.50 -42.43 -16.19
C TRP A 134 -13.05 -42.73 -15.72
N LYS A 135 -12.22 -43.13 -16.67
CA LYS A 135 -10.76 -43.17 -16.49
C LYS A 135 -10.17 -41.87 -16.98
N LEU A 136 -9.44 -41.18 -16.11
CA LEU A 136 -8.68 -40.00 -16.50
C LEU A 136 -7.53 -40.45 -17.40
N ASN A 137 -7.55 -40.01 -18.65
CA ASN A 137 -6.37 -40.13 -19.51
C ASN A 137 -5.30 -39.15 -19.01
N PRO A 138 -4.02 -39.58 -18.85
CA PRO A 138 -2.92 -38.70 -18.44
C PRO A 138 -2.78 -37.40 -19.24
N MET A 139 -3.23 -37.41 -20.49
CA MET A 139 -3.26 -36.26 -21.38
C MET A 139 -4.18 -35.16 -20.88
N PHE A 140 -5.32 -35.50 -20.26
CA PHE A 140 -6.22 -34.50 -19.65
C PHE A 140 -5.60 -33.89 -18.41
N GLY A 141 -4.83 -34.64 -17.62
CA GLY A 141 -4.09 -34.11 -16.47
C GLY A 141 -3.05 -33.08 -16.91
N ALA A 142 -2.26 -33.39 -17.94
CA ALA A 142 -1.28 -32.45 -18.50
C ALA A 142 -1.93 -31.19 -19.08
N ALA A 143 -3.05 -31.33 -19.78
CA ALA A 143 -3.82 -30.20 -20.32
C ALA A 143 -4.37 -29.32 -19.20
N ALA A 144 -4.89 -29.89 -18.11
CA ALA A 144 -5.39 -29.15 -16.95
C ALA A 144 -4.29 -28.36 -16.24
N MET A 145 -3.08 -28.95 -16.10
CA MET A 145 -1.90 -28.24 -15.54
C MET A 145 -1.49 -27.05 -16.42
N SER A 146 -1.45 -27.23 -17.74
CA SER A 146 -1.13 -26.16 -18.68
C SER A 146 -2.17 -25.03 -18.63
N LEU A 147 -3.44 -25.38 -18.55
CA LEU A 147 -4.54 -24.40 -18.44
C LEU A 147 -4.47 -23.63 -17.12
N SER A 148 -4.15 -24.29 -16.01
CA SER A 148 -3.95 -23.66 -14.71
C SER A 148 -2.82 -22.60 -14.77
N SER A 149 -1.68 -22.96 -15.35
CA SER A 149 -0.55 -22.03 -15.53
C SER A 149 -0.94 -20.84 -16.41
N PHE A 150 -1.67 -21.07 -17.48
CA PHE A 150 -2.18 -20.01 -18.33
C PHE A 150 -3.12 -19.05 -17.60
N CYS A 151 -4.02 -19.58 -16.77
CA CYS A 151 -4.92 -18.76 -15.95
C CYS A 151 -4.17 -17.89 -14.95
N VAL A 152 -3.16 -18.43 -14.26
CA VAL A 152 -2.33 -17.69 -13.31
C VAL A 152 -1.58 -16.56 -14.00
N VAL A 153 -0.94 -16.82 -15.15
CA VAL A 153 -0.22 -15.81 -15.92
C VAL A 153 -1.18 -14.71 -16.41
N THR A 154 -2.33 -15.11 -16.95
CA THR A 154 -3.34 -14.15 -17.46
C THR A 154 -3.86 -13.27 -16.31
N ASN A 155 -4.10 -13.85 -15.13
CA ASN A 155 -4.53 -13.08 -13.96
C ASN A 155 -3.43 -12.13 -13.47
N ALA A 156 -2.17 -12.57 -13.48
CA ALA A 156 -1.03 -11.70 -13.14
C ALA A 156 -0.89 -10.52 -14.11
N LEU A 157 -1.13 -10.73 -15.41
CA LEU A 157 -1.10 -9.65 -16.40
C LEU A 157 -2.19 -8.59 -16.17
N ARG A 158 -3.29 -8.91 -15.49
CA ARG A 158 -4.32 -7.93 -15.10
C ARG A 158 -3.76 -6.83 -14.20
N LEU A 159 -2.68 -7.07 -13.45
CA LEU A 159 -2.01 -6.02 -12.68
C LEU A 159 -1.51 -4.87 -13.54
N ASN A 160 -1.10 -5.12 -14.79
CA ASN A 160 -0.70 -4.07 -15.72
C ASN A 160 -1.84 -3.10 -16.07
N LEU A 161 -3.09 -3.54 -15.93
CA LEU A 161 -4.29 -2.74 -16.14
C LEU A 161 -4.75 -2.01 -14.88
N CYS A 162 -4.08 -2.22 -13.74
CA CYS A 162 -4.41 -1.58 -12.49
C CYS A 162 -4.13 -0.08 -12.57
N ARG A 163 -5.15 0.75 -12.36
CA ARG A 163 -5.00 2.20 -12.28
C ARG A 163 -4.41 2.57 -10.92
N VAL A 164 -3.09 2.70 -10.89
CA VAL A 164 -2.32 3.03 -9.69
C VAL A 164 -2.61 4.46 -9.22
N TYR A 165 -2.85 5.38 -10.15
CA TYR A 165 -3.22 6.78 -9.88
C TYR A 165 -4.72 6.96 -10.12
N ASP A 166 -5.48 7.24 -9.07
CA ASP A 166 -6.91 7.56 -9.18
C ASP A 166 -7.22 8.90 -8.51
N PRO A 167 -7.29 9.99 -9.30
CA PRO A 167 -7.55 11.33 -8.77
C PRO A 167 -8.93 11.48 -8.13
N LYS A 168 -9.86 10.53 -8.33
CA LYS A 168 -11.20 10.58 -7.72
C LYS A 168 -11.20 10.08 -6.28
N HIS A 169 -10.29 9.17 -5.93
CA HIS A 169 -10.15 8.61 -4.59
C HIS A 169 -9.05 9.28 -3.77
N ASP A 170 -8.15 10.05 -4.42
CA ASP A 170 -7.17 10.85 -3.70
C ASP A 170 -7.93 11.97 -2.99
N ARG A 171 -7.83 12.01 -1.65
CA ARG A 171 -8.49 13.02 -0.82
C ARG A 171 -8.11 14.40 -1.34
N LYS A 172 -9.02 15.08 -2.00
CA LYS A 172 -8.90 16.53 -2.19
C LYS A 172 -8.95 17.12 -0.78
N ALA A 173 -7.96 17.93 -0.42
CA ALA A 173 -8.02 18.73 0.81
C ALA A 173 -9.40 19.35 0.91
N LYS A 174 -10.12 19.07 2.00
CA LYS A 174 -11.45 19.70 2.21
C LYS A 174 -11.21 21.19 2.29
N PRO A 175 -11.79 22.04 1.43
CA PRO A 175 -11.71 23.48 1.58
C PRO A 175 -12.30 23.83 2.95
N ASP A 176 -11.54 24.61 3.72
CA ASP A 176 -11.92 25.06 5.04
C ASP A 176 -13.29 25.78 4.98
N ARG A 177 -14.32 25.17 5.58
CA ARG A 177 -15.67 25.74 5.63
C ARG A 177 -15.75 27.05 6.46
N LYS A 178 -14.69 27.37 7.21
CA LYS A 178 -14.67 28.55 8.10
C LYS A 178 -14.32 29.87 7.39
N ASN A 179 -13.73 29.84 6.19
CA ASN A 179 -13.34 31.07 5.49
C ASN A 179 -14.44 31.69 4.62
N LYS A 180 -15.69 31.22 4.77
CA LYS A 180 -16.85 31.84 4.10
C LYS A 180 -17.58 32.91 4.97
N ALA A 181 -17.20 33.06 6.24
CA ALA A 181 -17.88 33.96 7.15
C ALA A 181 -17.23 35.34 7.27
N ASP A 182 -16.03 35.56 6.73
CA ASP A 182 -15.32 36.86 6.79
C ASP A 182 -15.13 37.49 5.40
N LYS A 183 -16.18 37.61 4.63
CA LYS A 183 -16.22 38.65 3.59
C LYS A 183 -16.86 39.90 4.20
N PRO A 184 -16.11 41.00 4.36
CA PRO A 184 -16.73 42.26 4.72
C PRO A 184 -17.70 42.64 3.61
N ASN A 185 -18.90 43.01 4.04
CA ASN A 185 -19.96 43.57 3.20
C ASN A 185 -19.47 44.94 2.68
N GLU A 186 -18.95 44.98 1.46
CA GLU A 186 -18.73 46.22 0.74
C GLU A 186 -20.08 46.64 0.14
N SER A 187 -20.69 47.56 0.83
CA SER A 187 -21.78 48.43 0.33
C SER A 187 -21.19 49.73 -0.16
#